data_c81c129c9508dea0344a2023a89c7dcc
#
_entry.id   c81c129c9508dea0344a2023a89c7dcc
#
_cell.length_a   1.000
_cell.length_b   1.000
_cell.length_c   1.000
_cell.angle_alpha   90.00
_cell.angle_beta   90.00
_cell.angle_gamma   90.00
#
_symmetry.space_group_name_H-M   'P 1'
#
loop_
_entity.id
_entity.type
_entity.pdbx_description
1 polymer ?
#
loop_
_entity_poly.entity_id
_entity_poly.type
_entity_poly.pdbx_seq_one_letter_code
_entity_poly.pdbx_strand_id
1 'polypeptide(L)'
;MFAILSFPPAAAAAPQQLLAAGRVDQAVQSLEQQIQTTPTAEAYNLLCRAHFELDAWDAGIPACEKAVSLAPDNGLYHLWLGRIYGEKADRSGFLKAAELARKVRVEFERAVEFAPDSCEAHIDLAEFYLEAPGIVGGGENKARAQADLLLPLNPGMAHWVRARIAQKNKDTATAEQEYRAAINATHGGARAWLNLAGFYRHTDRFDEMEQALHTMETRPLDHPAALMDGASMLFRTGRSYPMAMRFVRRYLSSATVEEWPAFKAHNLLAELLEKQGDLQSAAEEYRTALSMAHTFTRAQDGLQRVAR
;
A
#
# COMPACT_ATOMS: atom_id res chain seq x y z
N MET A 1 -28.61 36.38 -34.27
CA MET A 1 -28.61 36.30 -32.81
C MET A 1 -28.13 34.88 -32.44
N PHE A 2 -26.80 34.69 -32.26
CA PHE A 2 -26.22 33.41 -31.93
C PHE A 2 -26.24 33.22 -30.40
N ALA A 3 -26.99 32.26 -29.92
CA ALA A 3 -26.97 31.89 -28.51
C ALA A 3 -25.66 31.15 -28.19
N ILE A 4 -24.82 31.73 -27.39
CA ILE A 4 -23.62 31.10 -26.83
C ILE A 4 -24.12 30.12 -25.76
N LEU A 5 -24.12 28.81 -26.08
CA LEU A 5 -24.33 27.76 -25.12
C LEU A 5 -23.08 27.71 -24.21
N SER A 6 -23.16 28.33 -23.05
CA SER A 6 -22.15 28.15 -22.00
C SER A 6 -22.37 26.76 -21.37
N PHE A 7 -21.48 25.84 -21.69
CA PHE A 7 -21.40 24.59 -20.93
C PHE A 7 -20.91 24.93 -19.50
N PRO A 8 -21.56 24.37 -18.47
CA PRO A 8 -21.02 24.52 -17.13
C PRO A 8 -19.62 23.89 -17.08
N PRO A 9 -18.66 24.51 -16.35
CA PRO A 9 -17.34 23.89 -16.16
C PRO A 9 -17.54 22.49 -15.58
N ALA A 10 -16.83 21.51 -16.16
CA ALA A 10 -16.82 20.15 -15.61
C ALA A 10 -16.45 20.25 -14.13
N ALA A 11 -17.27 19.67 -13.26
CA ALA A 11 -16.99 19.64 -11.84
C ALA A 11 -15.59 19.04 -11.63
N ALA A 12 -14.73 19.75 -10.89
CA ALA A 12 -13.40 19.26 -10.58
C ALA A 12 -13.53 17.91 -9.85
N ALA A 13 -12.71 16.93 -10.23
CA ALA A 13 -12.74 15.63 -9.58
C ALA A 13 -12.43 15.77 -8.08
N ALA A 14 -13.16 15.04 -7.23
CA ALA A 14 -12.91 15.07 -5.79
C ALA A 14 -11.49 14.57 -5.47
N PRO A 15 -10.81 15.13 -4.45
CA PRO A 15 -9.44 14.72 -4.10
C PRO A 15 -9.25 13.22 -3.92
N GLN A 16 -10.21 12.50 -3.33
CA GLN A 16 -10.19 11.05 -3.21
C GLN A 16 -10.15 10.34 -4.56
N GLN A 17 -10.90 10.83 -5.55
CA GLN A 17 -10.90 10.28 -6.91
C GLN A 17 -9.56 10.54 -7.61
N LEU A 18 -8.94 11.70 -7.34
CA LEU A 18 -7.62 12.02 -7.86
C LEU A 18 -6.55 11.10 -7.27
N LEU A 19 -6.60 10.82 -5.96
CA LEU A 19 -5.70 9.87 -5.31
C LEU A 19 -5.86 8.46 -5.87
N ALA A 20 -7.08 7.95 -5.96
CA ALA A 20 -7.36 6.64 -6.54
C ALA A 20 -6.88 6.53 -8.00
N ALA A 21 -6.99 7.62 -8.78
CA ALA A 21 -6.49 7.70 -10.14
C ALA A 21 -4.96 7.95 -10.24
N GLY A 22 -4.25 8.06 -9.11
CA GLY A 22 -2.81 8.33 -9.07
C GLY A 22 -2.41 9.75 -9.48
N ARG A 23 -3.36 10.68 -9.61
CA ARG A 23 -3.11 12.10 -9.93
C ARG A 23 -2.78 12.90 -8.68
N VAL A 24 -1.69 12.52 -8.03
CA VAL A 24 -1.39 12.99 -6.68
C VAL A 24 -1.06 14.49 -6.63
N ASP A 25 -0.41 15.04 -7.66
CA ASP A 25 -0.13 16.48 -7.72
C ASP A 25 -1.42 17.33 -7.72
N GLN A 26 -2.41 16.88 -8.50
CA GLN A 26 -3.71 17.56 -8.56
C GLN A 26 -4.48 17.39 -7.25
N ALA A 27 -4.37 16.23 -6.60
CA ALA A 27 -4.97 16.00 -5.29
C ALA A 27 -4.37 16.94 -4.24
N VAL A 28 -3.04 17.05 -4.16
CA VAL A 28 -2.34 17.94 -3.22
C VAL A 28 -2.76 19.38 -3.45
N GLN A 29 -2.70 19.87 -4.69
CA GLN A 29 -3.09 21.24 -5.02
C GLN A 29 -4.54 21.54 -4.62
N SER A 30 -5.47 20.66 -4.92
CA SER A 30 -6.89 20.80 -4.57
C SER A 30 -7.09 20.83 -3.05
N LEU A 31 -6.40 19.93 -2.33
CA LEU A 31 -6.49 19.82 -0.86
C LEU A 31 -5.90 21.05 -0.16
N GLU A 32 -4.76 21.54 -0.62
CA GLU A 32 -4.15 22.76 -0.07
C GLU A 32 -5.08 23.98 -0.23
N GLN A 33 -5.72 24.15 -1.39
CA GLN A 33 -6.72 25.19 -1.61
C GLN A 33 -7.95 25.02 -0.71
N GLN A 34 -8.45 23.80 -0.57
CA GLN A 34 -9.57 23.50 0.31
C GLN A 34 -9.24 23.81 1.78
N ILE A 35 -8.05 23.42 2.26
CA ILE A 35 -7.61 23.66 3.63
C ILE A 35 -7.49 25.16 3.94
N GLN A 36 -7.07 25.99 2.97
CA GLN A 36 -7.01 27.44 3.15
C GLN A 36 -8.38 28.08 3.37
N THR A 37 -9.43 27.54 2.76
CA THR A 37 -10.78 28.09 2.82
C THR A 37 -11.66 27.41 3.87
N THR A 38 -11.55 26.09 3.96
CA THR A 38 -12.38 25.23 4.83
C THR A 38 -11.54 24.08 5.37
N PRO A 39 -10.76 24.30 6.43
CA PRO A 39 -9.92 23.26 7.04
C PRO A 39 -10.77 22.19 7.72
N THR A 40 -10.80 20.97 7.17
CA THR A 40 -11.50 19.83 7.74
C THR A 40 -10.54 18.69 8.07
N ALA A 41 -10.89 17.83 9.02
CA ALA A 41 -10.11 16.64 9.36
C ALA A 41 -9.93 15.72 8.15
N GLU A 42 -10.97 15.56 7.33
CA GLU A 42 -10.93 14.77 6.10
C GLU A 42 -9.91 15.32 5.09
N ALA A 43 -9.91 16.65 4.84
CA ALA A 43 -8.96 17.25 3.91
C ALA A 43 -7.51 17.07 4.37
N TYR A 44 -7.25 17.21 5.67
CA TYR A 44 -5.93 16.94 6.23
C TYR A 44 -5.54 15.45 6.14
N ASN A 45 -6.47 14.51 6.38
CA ASN A 45 -6.19 13.10 6.22
C ASN A 45 -5.88 12.74 4.76
N LEU A 46 -6.64 13.27 3.81
CA LEU A 46 -6.37 13.06 2.39
C LEU A 46 -5.01 13.66 1.97
N LEU A 47 -4.64 14.83 2.51
CA LEU A 47 -3.33 15.42 2.25
C LEU A 47 -2.20 14.57 2.85
N CYS A 48 -2.39 14.02 4.04
CA CYS A 48 -1.48 13.04 4.63
C CYS A 48 -1.26 11.84 3.70
N ARG A 49 -2.35 11.25 3.19
CA ARG A 49 -2.34 10.11 2.29
C ARG A 49 -1.64 10.44 0.97
N ALA A 50 -1.89 11.63 0.41
CA ALA A 50 -1.19 12.10 -0.78
C ALA A 50 0.34 12.16 -0.58
N HIS A 51 0.78 12.70 0.55
CA HIS A 51 2.20 12.73 0.90
C HIS A 51 2.78 11.35 1.20
N PHE A 52 1.98 10.44 1.78
CA PHE A 52 2.37 9.04 1.98
C PHE A 52 2.66 8.37 0.64
N GLU A 53 1.81 8.55 -0.36
CA GLU A 53 2.01 7.98 -1.69
C GLU A 53 3.23 8.54 -2.43
N LEU A 54 3.63 9.78 -2.12
CA LEU A 54 4.83 10.42 -2.65
C LEU A 54 6.13 10.06 -1.89
N ASP A 55 6.06 9.19 -0.88
CA ASP A 55 7.17 8.91 0.06
C ASP A 55 7.66 10.19 0.79
N ALA A 56 6.82 11.22 0.88
CA ALA A 56 7.11 12.53 1.48
C ALA A 56 6.66 12.61 2.95
N TRP A 57 7.14 11.68 3.79
CA TRP A 57 6.63 11.49 5.16
C TRP A 57 6.78 12.70 6.05
N ASP A 58 7.87 13.47 5.91
CA ASP A 58 8.08 14.70 6.70
C ASP A 58 7.04 15.77 6.42
N ALA A 59 6.55 15.84 5.18
CA ALA A 59 5.46 16.73 4.80
C ALA A 59 4.08 16.16 5.21
N GLY A 60 3.92 14.84 5.19
CA GLY A 60 2.65 14.19 5.50
C GLY A 60 2.34 14.10 7.00
N ILE A 61 3.33 13.90 7.87
CA ILE A 61 3.14 13.77 9.32
C ILE A 61 2.33 14.93 9.92
N PRO A 62 2.66 16.22 9.67
CA PRO A 62 1.86 17.34 10.22
C PRO A 62 0.41 17.33 9.76
N ALA A 63 0.13 16.89 8.54
CA ALA A 63 -1.24 16.78 8.04
C ALA A 63 -2.00 15.65 8.75
N CYS A 64 -1.39 14.47 8.93
CA CYS A 64 -1.99 13.38 9.71
C CYS A 64 -2.26 13.78 11.16
N GLU A 65 -1.29 14.40 11.83
CA GLU A 65 -1.43 14.89 13.22
C GLU A 65 -2.58 15.91 13.31
N LYS A 66 -2.72 16.79 12.31
CA LYS A 66 -3.81 17.76 12.25
C LYS A 66 -5.16 17.09 12.06
N ALA A 67 -5.26 16.07 11.20
CA ALA A 67 -6.50 15.29 11.02
C ALA A 67 -6.95 14.65 12.35
N VAL A 68 -6.04 13.98 13.06
CA VAL A 68 -6.32 13.39 14.38
C VAL A 68 -6.70 14.49 15.40
N SER A 69 -6.02 15.63 15.41
CA SER A 69 -6.34 16.72 16.36
C SER A 69 -7.73 17.30 16.16
N LEU A 70 -8.27 17.29 14.91
CA LEU A 70 -9.60 17.78 14.58
C LEU A 70 -10.70 16.75 14.79
N ALA A 71 -10.38 15.45 14.74
CA ALA A 71 -11.31 14.35 14.96
C ALA A 71 -10.61 13.19 15.72
N PRO A 72 -10.40 13.36 17.04
CA PRO A 72 -9.58 12.45 17.84
C PRO A 72 -10.18 11.03 18.04
N ASP A 73 -11.47 10.87 17.74
CA ASP A 73 -12.16 9.58 17.86
C ASP A 73 -12.33 8.89 16.50
N ASN A 74 -11.63 9.35 15.46
CA ASN A 74 -11.70 8.75 14.13
C ASN A 74 -10.58 7.72 13.92
N GLY A 75 -10.93 6.42 13.99
CA GLY A 75 -9.99 5.31 13.85
C GLY A 75 -9.21 5.30 12.53
N LEU A 76 -9.82 5.75 11.42
CA LEU A 76 -9.14 5.85 10.12
C LEU A 76 -7.98 6.86 10.16
N TYR A 77 -8.15 7.99 10.86
CA TYR A 77 -7.10 9.00 10.92
C TYR A 77 -5.93 8.54 11.80
N HIS A 78 -6.21 7.84 12.88
CA HIS A 78 -5.19 7.16 13.68
C HIS A 78 -4.44 6.09 12.88
N LEU A 79 -5.15 5.30 12.07
CA LEU A 79 -4.54 4.29 11.20
C LEU A 79 -3.51 4.91 10.25
N TRP A 80 -3.87 6.00 9.55
CA TRP A 80 -2.97 6.68 8.64
C TRP A 80 -1.80 7.38 9.35
N LEU A 81 -2.03 7.95 10.54
CA LEU A 81 -0.95 8.52 11.34
C LEU A 81 0.02 7.44 11.80
N GLY A 82 -0.47 6.26 12.19
CA GLY A 82 0.35 5.10 12.52
C GLY A 82 1.19 4.62 11.33
N ARG A 83 0.57 4.48 10.15
CA ARG A 83 1.26 4.08 8.90
C ARG A 83 2.40 5.03 8.53
N ILE A 84 2.16 6.35 8.55
CA ILE A 84 3.19 7.32 8.17
C ILE A 84 4.34 7.39 9.18
N TYR A 85 4.06 7.21 10.47
CA TYR A 85 5.11 7.07 11.48
C TYR A 85 5.93 5.79 11.29
N GLY A 86 5.30 4.68 10.87
CA GLY A 86 5.97 3.43 10.55
C GLY A 86 6.98 3.60 9.43
N GLU A 87 6.55 4.16 8.29
CA GLU A 87 7.43 4.44 7.16
C GLU A 87 8.61 5.36 7.52
N LYS A 88 8.36 6.36 8.37
CA LYS A 88 9.41 7.23 8.85
C LYS A 88 10.35 6.51 9.82
N ALA A 89 9.85 5.60 10.65
CA ALA A 89 10.66 4.80 11.57
C ALA A 89 11.66 3.92 10.83
N ASP A 90 11.23 3.24 9.77
CA ASP A 90 12.05 2.32 8.98
C ASP A 90 13.27 3.00 8.32
N ARG A 91 13.19 4.31 8.14
CA ARG A 91 14.28 5.12 7.54
C ARG A 91 15.02 6.00 8.55
N SER A 92 14.72 5.83 9.81
CA SER A 92 15.32 6.61 10.90
C SER A 92 16.45 5.85 11.58
N GLY A 93 17.38 6.57 12.18
CA GLY A 93 18.38 5.95 13.07
C GLY A 93 17.72 5.35 14.32
N PHE A 94 18.40 4.41 14.96
CA PHE A 94 17.88 3.53 16.02
C PHE A 94 17.06 4.24 17.11
N LEU A 95 17.56 5.35 17.67
CA LEU A 95 16.84 6.07 18.74
C LEU A 95 15.54 6.70 18.24
N LYS A 96 15.58 7.32 17.08
CA LYS A 96 14.39 7.92 16.45
C LYS A 96 13.39 6.87 16.00
N ALA A 97 13.86 5.76 15.45
CA ALA A 97 13.02 4.61 15.10
C ALA A 97 12.27 4.05 16.31
N ALA A 98 12.96 3.90 17.48
CA ALA A 98 12.30 3.44 18.70
C ALA A 98 11.27 4.44 19.27
N GLU A 99 11.51 5.75 19.15
CA GLU A 99 10.52 6.78 19.49
C GLU A 99 9.29 6.67 18.60
N LEU A 100 9.49 6.61 17.28
CA LEU A 100 8.42 6.51 16.29
C LEU A 100 7.64 5.19 16.42
N ALA A 101 8.31 4.06 16.67
CA ALA A 101 7.64 2.78 16.90
C ALA A 101 6.66 2.82 18.09
N ARG A 102 6.99 3.56 19.16
CA ARG A 102 6.04 3.76 20.27
C ARG A 102 4.82 4.57 19.83
N LYS A 103 5.02 5.59 18.98
CA LYS A 103 3.91 6.37 18.39
C LYS A 103 3.06 5.48 17.49
N VAL A 104 3.66 4.70 16.58
CA VAL A 104 2.97 3.72 15.73
C VAL A 104 2.04 2.84 16.56
N ARG A 105 2.56 2.25 17.64
CA ARG A 105 1.76 1.41 18.53
C ARG A 105 0.53 2.13 19.05
N VAL A 106 0.73 3.34 19.61
CA VAL A 106 -0.37 4.13 20.19
C VAL A 106 -1.44 4.41 19.14
N GLU A 107 -1.02 4.83 17.95
CA GLU A 107 -1.96 5.19 16.88
C GLU A 107 -2.71 3.97 16.35
N PHE A 108 -2.06 2.81 16.19
CA PHE A 108 -2.76 1.59 15.77
C PHE A 108 -3.68 1.02 16.87
N GLU A 109 -3.28 1.10 18.15
CA GLU A 109 -4.17 0.75 19.27
C GLU A 109 -5.43 1.65 19.29
N ARG A 110 -5.28 2.96 19.04
CA ARG A 110 -6.40 3.91 18.89
C ARG A 110 -7.24 3.62 17.65
N ALA A 111 -6.61 3.25 16.53
CA ALA A 111 -7.35 2.88 15.31
C ALA A 111 -8.30 1.71 15.57
N VAL A 112 -7.84 0.68 16.27
CA VAL A 112 -8.68 -0.47 16.65
C VAL A 112 -9.73 -0.08 17.70
N GLU A 113 -9.39 0.77 18.68
CA GLU A 113 -10.33 1.23 19.71
C GLU A 113 -11.52 1.98 19.09
N PHE A 114 -11.26 2.89 18.14
CA PHE A 114 -12.30 3.72 17.52
C PHE A 114 -12.96 3.09 16.28
N ALA A 115 -12.36 2.04 15.72
CA ALA A 115 -12.91 1.29 14.59
C ALA A 115 -12.71 -0.23 14.78
N PRO A 116 -13.42 -0.84 15.74
CA PRO A 116 -13.21 -2.25 16.12
C PRO A 116 -13.60 -3.28 15.03
N ASP A 117 -14.31 -2.86 14.00
CA ASP A 117 -14.69 -3.66 12.82
C ASP A 117 -13.76 -3.42 11.63
N SER A 118 -12.75 -2.54 11.77
CA SER A 118 -11.77 -2.30 10.72
C SER A 118 -10.77 -3.45 10.62
N CYS A 119 -10.93 -4.29 9.60
CA CYS A 119 -9.94 -5.34 9.31
C CYS A 119 -8.53 -4.77 9.12
N GLU A 120 -8.40 -3.61 8.45
CA GLU A 120 -7.10 -2.97 8.21
C GLU A 120 -6.42 -2.56 9.51
N ALA A 121 -7.17 -1.96 10.46
CA ALA A 121 -6.60 -1.56 11.74
C ALA A 121 -6.09 -2.77 12.54
N HIS A 122 -6.84 -3.87 12.55
CA HIS A 122 -6.41 -5.11 13.19
C HIS A 122 -5.19 -5.73 12.52
N ILE A 123 -5.11 -5.70 11.19
CA ILE A 123 -3.99 -6.22 10.42
C ILE A 123 -2.71 -5.42 10.72
N ASP A 124 -2.77 -4.09 10.62
CA ASP A 124 -1.62 -3.22 10.84
C ASP A 124 -1.12 -3.32 12.30
N LEU A 125 -2.05 -3.41 13.26
CA LEU A 125 -1.70 -3.62 14.67
C LEU A 125 -1.09 -5.01 14.90
N ALA A 126 -1.60 -6.06 14.23
CA ALA A 126 -1.04 -7.40 14.32
C ALA A 126 0.38 -7.46 13.75
N GLU A 127 0.61 -6.84 12.58
CA GLU A 127 1.95 -6.73 12.01
C GLU A 127 2.90 -5.96 12.92
N PHE A 128 2.47 -4.82 13.46
CA PHE A 128 3.27 -4.09 14.43
C PHE A 128 3.66 -4.97 15.62
N TYR A 129 2.70 -5.66 16.24
CA TYR A 129 3.00 -6.53 17.37
C TYR A 129 3.93 -7.68 17.01
N LEU A 130 3.83 -8.18 15.79
CA LEU A 130 4.69 -9.26 15.33
C LEU A 130 6.11 -8.78 15.04
N GLU A 131 6.30 -7.64 14.38
CA GLU A 131 7.61 -7.20 13.90
C GLU A 131 8.38 -6.36 14.94
N ALA A 132 7.67 -5.58 15.75
CA ALA A 132 8.31 -4.68 16.71
C ALA A 132 8.93 -5.44 17.88
N PRO A 133 10.12 -4.99 18.37
CA PRO A 133 10.71 -5.51 19.61
C PRO A 133 9.81 -5.27 20.84
N GLY A 134 9.87 -6.18 21.82
CA GLY A 134 9.09 -6.06 23.05
C GLY A 134 9.30 -4.75 23.81
N ILE A 135 10.50 -4.14 23.73
CA ILE A 135 10.82 -2.85 24.39
C ILE A 135 10.00 -1.66 23.86
N VAL A 136 9.48 -1.75 22.65
CA VAL A 136 8.55 -0.75 22.07
C VAL A 136 7.10 -1.23 22.07
N GLY A 137 6.84 -2.41 22.64
CA GLY A 137 5.50 -2.92 22.89
C GLY A 137 5.05 -4.03 21.94
N GLY A 138 5.94 -4.58 21.09
CA GLY A 138 5.69 -5.78 20.31
C GLY A 138 5.43 -7.02 21.18
N GLY A 139 4.91 -8.09 20.59
CA GLY A 139 4.67 -9.36 21.26
C GLY A 139 3.74 -10.29 20.49
N GLU A 140 4.19 -11.54 20.30
CA GLU A 140 3.45 -12.55 19.52
C GLU A 140 2.04 -12.81 20.08
N ASN A 141 1.89 -12.88 21.40
CA ASN A 141 0.57 -13.12 22.00
C ASN A 141 -0.42 -12.00 21.66
N LYS A 142 0.06 -10.76 21.52
CA LYS A 142 -0.76 -9.62 21.11
C LYS A 142 -1.17 -9.74 19.63
N ALA A 143 -0.23 -10.14 18.76
CA ALA A 143 -0.53 -10.40 17.35
C ALA A 143 -1.55 -11.54 17.22
N ARG A 144 -1.42 -12.60 18.01
CA ARG A 144 -2.38 -13.72 18.04
C ARG A 144 -3.77 -13.27 18.46
N ALA A 145 -3.87 -12.40 19.48
CA ALA A 145 -5.16 -11.83 19.89
C ALA A 145 -5.82 -11.02 18.76
N GLN A 146 -5.05 -10.29 17.93
CA GLN A 146 -5.61 -9.61 16.76
C GLN A 146 -6.10 -10.61 15.71
N ALA A 147 -5.40 -11.73 15.50
CA ALA A 147 -5.88 -12.79 14.59
C ALA A 147 -7.21 -13.40 15.05
N ASP A 148 -7.42 -13.56 16.36
CA ASP A 148 -8.68 -14.06 16.91
C ASP A 148 -9.83 -13.06 16.73
N LEU A 149 -9.57 -11.75 16.86
CA LEU A 149 -10.54 -10.70 16.59
C LEU A 149 -10.85 -10.58 15.08
N LEU A 150 -9.88 -10.84 14.22
CA LEU A 150 -10.07 -10.87 12.75
C LEU A 150 -10.93 -12.06 12.30
N LEU A 151 -10.97 -13.17 13.03
CA LEU A 151 -11.62 -14.39 12.57
C LEU A 151 -13.08 -14.20 12.16
N PRO A 152 -13.95 -13.51 12.92
CA PRO A 152 -15.32 -13.24 12.51
C PRO A 152 -15.43 -12.16 11.42
N LEU A 153 -14.46 -11.26 11.30
CA LEU A 153 -14.48 -10.13 10.36
C LEU A 153 -13.95 -10.54 8.98
N ASN A 154 -12.82 -11.21 8.98
CA ASN A 154 -12.11 -11.66 7.78
C ASN A 154 -11.28 -12.93 8.08
N PRO A 155 -11.87 -14.14 7.94
CA PRO A 155 -11.16 -15.38 8.22
C PRO A 155 -9.86 -15.56 7.43
N GLY A 156 -9.83 -15.08 6.17
CA GLY A 156 -8.62 -15.13 5.33
C GLY A 156 -7.45 -14.36 5.94
N MET A 157 -7.71 -13.17 6.47
CA MET A 157 -6.68 -12.36 7.12
C MET A 157 -6.33 -12.88 8.52
N ALA A 158 -7.26 -13.48 9.24
CA ALA A 158 -6.96 -14.19 10.49
C ALA A 158 -5.93 -15.33 10.27
N HIS A 159 -6.16 -16.16 9.25
CA HIS A 159 -5.23 -17.21 8.85
C HIS A 159 -3.89 -16.62 8.38
N TRP A 160 -3.90 -15.52 7.64
CA TRP A 160 -2.67 -14.84 7.24
C TRP A 160 -1.82 -14.38 8.45
N VAL A 161 -2.41 -13.76 9.45
CA VAL A 161 -1.69 -13.35 10.68
C VAL A 161 -1.10 -14.60 11.39
N ARG A 162 -1.86 -15.69 11.50
CA ARG A 162 -1.37 -16.95 12.10
C ARG A 162 -0.21 -17.54 11.31
N ALA A 163 -0.28 -17.49 9.96
CA ALA A 163 0.79 -17.92 9.08
C ALA A 163 2.07 -17.09 9.31
N ARG A 164 1.95 -15.76 9.44
CA ARG A 164 3.07 -14.87 9.75
C ARG A 164 3.71 -15.16 11.11
N ILE A 165 2.90 -15.46 12.13
CA ILE A 165 3.39 -15.90 13.44
C ILE A 165 4.20 -17.20 13.32
N ALA A 166 3.67 -18.21 12.62
CA ALA A 166 4.36 -19.47 12.39
C ALA A 166 5.66 -19.28 11.59
N GLN A 167 5.63 -18.44 10.57
CA GLN A 167 6.81 -18.09 9.76
C GLN A 167 7.90 -17.42 10.61
N LYS A 168 7.54 -16.49 11.50
CA LYS A 168 8.50 -15.86 12.42
C LYS A 168 9.15 -16.87 13.37
N ASN A 169 8.38 -17.88 13.80
CA ASN A 169 8.85 -18.97 14.63
C ASN A 169 9.59 -20.06 13.84
N LYS A 170 9.80 -19.87 12.53
CA LYS A 170 10.44 -20.82 11.62
C LYS A 170 9.70 -22.17 11.50
N ASP A 171 8.42 -22.20 11.88
CA ASP A 171 7.53 -23.33 11.66
C ASP A 171 6.93 -23.22 10.25
N THR A 172 7.73 -23.65 9.26
CA THR A 172 7.37 -23.56 7.85
C THR A 172 6.16 -24.42 7.49
N ALA A 173 5.97 -25.55 8.19
CA ALA A 173 4.84 -26.45 7.93
C ALA A 173 3.52 -25.82 8.36
N THR A 174 3.44 -25.30 9.58
CA THR A 174 2.25 -24.56 10.07
C THR A 174 2.03 -23.30 9.26
N ALA A 175 3.09 -22.55 8.91
CA ALA A 175 2.96 -21.35 8.07
C ALA A 175 2.29 -21.67 6.73
N GLU A 176 2.78 -22.68 6.00
CA GLU A 176 2.19 -23.09 4.72
C GLU A 176 0.74 -23.56 4.88
N GLN A 177 0.44 -24.33 5.93
CA GLN A 177 -0.91 -24.78 6.24
C GLN A 177 -1.87 -23.60 6.44
N GLU A 178 -1.47 -22.60 7.21
CA GLU A 178 -2.28 -21.41 7.47
C GLU A 178 -2.45 -20.54 6.22
N TYR A 179 -1.43 -20.36 5.37
CA TYR A 179 -1.59 -19.68 4.08
C TYR A 179 -2.57 -20.41 3.16
N ARG A 180 -2.55 -21.75 3.14
CA ARG A 180 -3.53 -22.54 2.38
C ARG A 180 -4.94 -22.45 2.99
N ALA A 181 -5.04 -22.38 4.32
CA ALA A 181 -6.33 -22.13 5.01
C ALA A 181 -6.90 -20.75 4.63
N ALA A 182 -6.05 -19.71 4.51
CA ALA A 182 -6.48 -18.40 4.00
C ALA A 182 -7.03 -18.47 2.58
N ILE A 183 -6.41 -19.25 1.68
CA ILE A 183 -6.92 -19.48 0.32
C ILE A 183 -8.31 -20.15 0.37
N ASN A 184 -8.48 -21.16 1.20
CA ASN A 184 -9.78 -21.84 1.33
C ASN A 184 -10.85 -20.90 1.90
N ALA A 185 -10.51 -20.13 2.95
CA ALA A 185 -11.43 -19.20 3.59
C ALA A 185 -11.88 -18.05 2.65
N THR A 186 -11.06 -17.69 1.67
CA THR A 186 -11.37 -16.65 0.65
C THR A 186 -11.89 -17.24 -0.67
N HIS A 187 -12.20 -18.54 -0.72
CA HIS A 187 -12.60 -19.24 -1.95
C HIS A 187 -11.61 -19.04 -3.11
N GLY A 188 -10.33 -18.95 -2.79
CA GLY A 188 -9.26 -18.79 -3.77
C GLY A 188 -8.99 -17.34 -4.19
N GLY A 189 -9.31 -16.36 -3.34
CA GLY A 189 -9.08 -14.94 -3.62
C GLY A 189 -7.64 -14.61 -3.99
N ALA A 190 -7.46 -13.62 -4.85
CA ALA A 190 -6.14 -13.23 -5.39
C ALA A 190 -5.15 -12.84 -4.28
N ARG A 191 -5.60 -12.08 -3.29
CA ARG A 191 -4.76 -11.68 -2.14
C ARG A 191 -4.21 -12.89 -1.37
N ALA A 192 -5.00 -13.94 -1.17
CA ALA A 192 -4.55 -15.13 -0.45
C ALA A 192 -3.47 -15.91 -1.23
N TRP A 193 -3.58 -15.99 -2.56
CA TRP A 193 -2.54 -16.57 -3.42
C TRP A 193 -1.27 -15.72 -3.43
N LEU A 194 -1.39 -14.40 -3.45
CA LEU A 194 -0.26 -13.48 -3.32
C LEU A 194 0.50 -13.71 -2.00
N ASN A 195 -0.23 -13.84 -0.90
CA ASN A 195 0.36 -14.07 0.41
C ASN A 195 1.13 -15.40 0.47
N LEU A 196 0.59 -16.47 -0.14
CA LEU A 196 1.30 -17.75 -0.28
C LEU A 196 2.54 -17.61 -1.17
N ALA A 197 2.47 -16.85 -2.26
CA ALA A 197 3.65 -16.55 -3.09
C ALA A 197 4.72 -15.80 -2.30
N GLY A 198 4.33 -14.86 -1.45
CA GLY A 198 5.22 -14.16 -0.52
C GLY A 198 5.94 -15.10 0.45
N PHE A 199 5.22 -16.08 0.99
CA PHE A 199 5.81 -17.13 1.82
C PHE A 199 6.83 -17.99 1.05
N TYR A 200 6.50 -18.43 -0.16
CA TYR A 200 7.43 -19.16 -1.00
C TYR A 200 8.68 -18.36 -1.34
N ARG A 201 8.54 -17.06 -1.61
CA ARG A 201 9.70 -16.17 -1.78
C ARG A 201 10.60 -16.12 -0.54
N HIS A 202 10.02 -16.01 0.65
CA HIS A 202 10.78 -15.95 1.91
C HIS A 202 11.48 -17.28 2.28
N THR A 203 11.04 -18.38 1.69
CA THR A 203 11.63 -19.71 1.87
C THR A 203 12.47 -20.15 0.66
N ASP A 204 12.82 -19.22 -0.23
CA ASP A 204 13.61 -19.44 -1.46
C ASP A 204 13.01 -20.47 -2.44
N ARG A 205 11.71 -20.73 -2.31
CA ARG A 205 10.92 -21.62 -3.16
C ARG A 205 10.35 -20.84 -4.35
N PHE A 206 11.25 -20.37 -5.20
CA PHE A 206 10.90 -19.41 -6.27
C PHE A 206 10.01 -19.99 -7.36
N ASP A 207 10.11 -21.29 -7.67
CA ASP A 207 9.26 -21.91 -8.68
C ASP A 207 7.81 -22.04 -8.19
N GLU A 208 7.61 -22.38 -6.91
CA GLU A 208 6.29 -22.40 -6.29
C GLU A 208 5.72 -20.97 -6.13
N MET A 209 6.59 -19.97 -5.88
CA MET A 209 6.19 -18.56 -5.91
C MET A 209 5.60 -18.18 -7.26
N GLU A 210 6.29 -18.47 -8.37
CA GLU A 210 5.81 -18.18 -9.73
C GLU A 210 4.52 -18.93 -10.06
N GLN A 211 4.40 -20.19 -9.63
CA GLN A 211 3.18 -20.97 -9.82
C GLN A 211 1.99 -20.39 -9.04
N ALA A 212 2.21 -19.94 -7.80
CA ALA A 212 1.18 -19.28 -6.99
C ALA A 212 0.73 -17.96 -7.64
N LEU A 213 1.67 -17.15 -8.15
CA LEU A 213 1.37 -15.91 -8.86
C LEU A 213 0.64 -16.16 -10.20
N HIS A 214 1.01 -17.22 -10.93
CA HIS A 214 0.28 -17.63 -12.13
C HIS A 214 -1.16 -18.05 -11.79
N THR A 215 -1.34 -18.77 -10.68
CA THR A 215 -2.68 -19.15 -10.21
C THR A 215 -3.49 -17.90 -9.82
N MET A 216 -2.88 -16.95 -9.10
CA MET A 216 -3.48 -15.65 -8.75
C MET A 216 -4.00 -14.91 -10.00
N GLU A 217 -3.22 -14.89 -11.08
CA GLU A 217 -3.58 -14.22 -12.35
C GLU A 217 -4.91 -14.71 -12.93
N THR A 218 -5.25 -16.00 -12.71
CA THR A 218 -6.45 -16.64 -13.24
C THR A 218 -7.68 -16.49 -12.35
N ARG A 219 -7.52 -15.94 -11.14
CA ARG A 219 -8.60 -15.79 -10.15
C ARG A 219 -9.35 -14.47 -10.31
N PRO A 220 -10.59 -14.38 -9.78
CA PRO A 220 -11.25 -13.09 -9.62
C PRO A 220 -10.37 -12.14 -8.80
N LEU A 221 -10.23 -10.91 -9.28
CA LEU A 221 -9.46 -9.87 -8.59
C LEU A 221 -10.32 -9.24 -7.48
N ASP A 222 -10.41 -9.92 -6.36
CA ASP A 222 -11.01 -9.40 -5.11
C ASP A 222 -10.17 -8.27 -4.51
N HIS A 223 -8.92 -8.14 -4.95
CA HIS A 223 -7.97 -7.13 -4.49
C HIS A 223 -7.05 -6.72 -5.65
N PRO A 224 -7.39 -5.63 -6.40
CA PRO A 224 -6.65 -5.24 -7.59
C PRO A 224 -5.16 -4.98 -7.37
N ALA A 225 -4.78 -4.45 -6.19
CA ALA A 225 -3.38 -4.22 -5.80
C ALA A 225 -2.54 -5.50 -5.83
N ALA A 226 -3.14 -6.70 -5.67
CA ALA A 226 -2.42 -7.97 -5.72
C ALA A 226 -1.62 -8.17 -7.02
N LEU A 227 -2.09 -7.62 -8.15
CA LEU A 227 -1.32 -7.64 -9.40
C LEU A 227 -0.01 -6.86 -9.28
N MET A 228 -0.06 -5.69 -8.63
CA MET A 228 1.11 -4.83 -8.48
C MET A 228 2.11 -5.40 -7.47
N ASP A 229 1.61 -5.97 -6.37
CA ASP A 229 2.46 -6.65 -5.40
C ASP A 229 3.14 -7.87 -6.00
N GLY A 230 2.40 -8.66 -6.79
CA GLY A 230 2.95 -9.79 -7.55
C GLY A 230 4.01 -9.35 -8.57
N ALA A 231 3.74 -8.28 -9.32
CA ALA A 231 4.71 -7.69 -10.26
C ALA A 231 5.98 -7.19 -9.56
N SER A 232 5.81 -6.50 -8.43
CA SER A 232 6.93 -6.03 -7.59
C SER A 232 7.75 -7.20 -7.03
N MET A 233 7.09 -8.28 -6.62
CA MET A 233 7.74 -9.51 -6.15
C MET A 233 8.60 -10.14 -7.24
N LEU A 234 8.07 -10.31 -8.46
CA LEU A 234 8.81 -10.83 -9.62
C LEU A 234 9.98 -9.92 -10.00
N PHE A 235 9.76 -8.59 -9.99
CA PHE A 235 10.82 -7.62 -10.27
C PHE A 235 11.98 -7.74 -9.27
N ARG A 236 11.69 -7.77 -7.97
CA ARG A 236 12.72 -7.84 -6.91
C ARG A 236 13.48 -9.16 -6.90
N THR A 237 12.85 -10.25 -7.33
CA THR A 237 13.51 -11.56 -7.44
C THR A 237 14.25 -11.75 -8.77
N GLY A 238 14.09 -10.82 -9.70
CA GLY A 238 14.71 -10.91 -11.03
C GLY A 238 14.11 -12.01 -11.91
N ARG A 239 12.86 -12.42 -11.64
CA ARG A 239 12.22 -13.57 -12.31
C ARG A 239 11.00 -13.15 -13.11
N SER A 240 10.74 -13.89 -14.19
CA SER A 240 9.49 -13.77 -14.99
C SER A 240 9.05 -12.33 -15.30
N TYR A 241 9.97 -11.46 -15.76
CA TYR A 241 9.63 -10.08 -16.16
C TYR A 241 8.45 -9.98 -17.14
N PRO A 242 8.27 -10.91 -18.10
CA PRO A 242 7.07 -10.90 -18.94
C PRO A 242 5.77 -11.05 -18.14
N MET A 243 5.74 -11.89 -17.11
CA MET A 243 4.57 -12.03 -16.21
C MET A 243 4.36 -10.74 -15.41
N ALA A 244 5.42 -10.16 -14.84
CA ALA A 244 5.33 -8.90 -14.11
C ALA A 244 4.74 -7.78 -14.98
N MET A 245 5.21 -7.63 -16.22
CA MET A 245 4.66 -6.63 -17.16
C MET A 245 3.19 -6.89 -17.52
N ARG A 246 2.77 -8.15 -17.68
CA ARG A 246 1.35 -8.46 -17.89
C ARG A 246 0.50 -8.02 -16.70
N PHE A 247 0.98 -8.25 -15.48
CA PHE A 247 0.28 -7.83 -14.26
C PHE A 247 0.12 -6.31 -14.22
N VAL A 248 1.21 -5.56 -14.43
CA VAL A 248 1.15 -4.10 -14.44
C VAL A 248 0.22 -3.57 -15.52
N ARG A 249 0.32 -4.09 -16.77
CA ARG A 249 -0.55 -3.66 -17.87
C ARG A 249 -2.02 -3.98 -17.61
N ARG A 250 -2.32 -5.18 -17.07
CA ARG A 250 -3.68 -5.54 -16.65
C ARG A 250 -4.19 -4.61 -15.56
N TYR A 251 -3.36 -4.27 -14.57
CA TYR A 251 -3.72 -3.31 -13.54
C TYR A 251 -4.03 -1.94 -14.11
N LEU A 252 -3.16 -1.38 -14.94
CA LEU A 252 -3.34 -0.07 -15.58
C LEU A 252 -4.56 -0.03 -16.54
N SER A 253 -5.01 -1.16 -17.07
CA SER A 253 -6.23 -1.26 -17.89
C SER A 253 -7.52 -1.36 -17.06
N SER A 254 -7.42 -1.49 -15.76
CA SER A 254 -8.53 -1.52 -14.80
C SER A 254 -8.63 -0.22 -14.02
N ALA A 255 -9.62 -0.10 -13.12
CA ALA A 255 -9.64 1.00 -12.16
C ALA A 255 -8.49 0.84 -11.16
N THR A 256 -7.58 1.82 -11.14
CA THR A 256 -6.48 1.87 -10.17
C THR A 256 -7.01 2.17 -8.77
N VAL A 257 -6.28 1.72 -7.76
CA VAL A 257 -6.60 1.96 -6.35
C VAL A 257 -5.50 2.78 -5.68
N GLU A 258 -5.83 3.45 -4.59
CA GLU A 258 -4.88 4.30 -3.88
C GLU A 258 -3.68 3.53 -3.33
N GLU A 259 -3.87 2.30 -2.90
CA GLU A 259 -2.82 1.41 -2.39
C GLU A 259 -1.67 1.21 -3.41
N TRP A 260 -2.00 1.24 -4.71
CA TRP A 260 -1.05 1.24 -5.81
C TRP A 260 -1.44 2.31 -6.85
N PRO A 261 -1.15 3.60 -6.61
CA PRO A 261 -1.54 4.66 -7.52
C PRO A 261 -0.88 4.50 -8.91
N ALA A 262 -1.58 4.94 -9.94
CA ALA A 262 -1.16 4.73 -11.33
C ALA A 262 0.28 5.18 -11.62
N PHE A 263 0.75 6.27 -11.01
CA PHE A 263 2.14 6.73 -11.21
C PHE A 263 3.18 5.73 -10.69
N LYS A 264 2.91 5.01 -9.60
CA LYS A 264 3.80 3.93 -9.12
C LYS A 264 3.77 2.72 -10.05
N ALA A 265 2.60 2.42 -10.62
CA ALA A 265 2.47 1.35 -11.61
C ALA A 265 3.24 1.66 -12.90
N HIS A 266 3.13 2.89 -13.44
CA HIS A 266 3.92 3.34 -14.58
C HIS A 266 5.43 3.31 -14.28
N ASN A 267 5.84 3.72 -13.07
CA ASN A 267 7.25 3.61 -12.66
C ASN A 267 7.74 2.15 -12.65
N LEU A 268 6.96 1.22 -12.10
CA LEU A 268 7.35 -0.20 -12.09
C LEU A 268 7.42 -0.78 -13.51
N LEU A 269 6.50 -0.37 -14.40
CA LEU A 269 6.55 -0.78 -15.81
C LEU A 269 7.82 -0.25 -16.49
N ALA A 270 8.18 1.01 -16.23
CA ALA A 270 9.41 1.61 -16.72
C ALA A 270 10.66 0.83 -16.25
N GLU A 271 10.74 0.51 -14.94
CA GLU A 271 11.82 -0.28 -14.38
C GLU A 271 11.92 -1.68 -15.02
N LEU A 272 10.79 -2.34 -15.30
CA LEU A 272 10.74 -3.63 -16.00
C LEU A 272 11.23 -3.52 -17.45
N LEU A 273 10.81 -2.49 -18.17
CA LEU A 273 11.25 -2.21 -19.55
C LEU A 273 12.76 -1.89 -19.60
N GLU A 274 13.26 -1.09 -18.64
CA GLU A 274 14.70 -0.80 -18.49
C GLU A 274 15.50 -2.10 -18.30
N LYS A 275 15.00 -3.05 -17.47
CA LYS A 275 15.63 -4.36 -17.29
C LYS A 275 15.64 -5.22 -18.55
N GLN A 276 14.72 -5.00 -19.48
CA GLN A 276 14.68 -5.68 -20.78
C GLN A 276 15.44 -4.95 -21.89
N GLY A 277 16.01 -3.78 -21.60
CA GLY A 277 16.77 -2.97 -22.57
C GLY A 277 15.91 -2.10 -23.48
N ASP A 278 14.58 -2.05 -23.26
CA ASP A 278 13.69 -1.13 -23.98
C ASP A 278 13.70 0.25 -23.31
N LEU A 279 14.81 0.97 -23.50
CA LEU A 279 15.04 2.26 -22.86
C LEU A 279 14.09 3.36 -23.36
N GLN A 280 13.63 3.26 -24.62
CA GLN A 280 12.68 4.23 -25.18
C GLN A 280 11.32 4.13 -24.47
N SER A 281 10.75 2.94 -24.45
CA SER A 281 9.46 2.71 -23.76
C SER A 281 9.59 2.98 -22.26
N ALA A 282 10.72 2.63 -21.62
CA ALA A 282 10.97 2.96 -20.23
C ALA A 282 10.92 4.48 -19.97
N ALA A 283 11.55 5.29 -20.85
CA ALA A 283 11.53 6.75 -20.73
C ALA A 283 10.09 7.32 -20.86
N GLU A 284 9.26 6.74 -21.72
CA GLU A 284 7.87 7.15 -21.89
C GLU A 284 7.05 6.87 -20.62
N GLU A 285 7.22 5.69 -20.03
CA GLU A 285 6.53 5.31 -18.79
C GLU A 285 7.00 6.15 -17.59
N TYR A 286 8.30 6.45 -17.46
CA TYR A 286 8.78 7.38 -16.43
C TYR A 286 8.19 8.79 -16.59
N ARG A 287 8.09 9.32 -17.83
CA ARG A 287 7.46 10.62 -18.08
C ARG A 287 5.97 10.59 -17.72
N THR A 288 5.30 9.48 -18.02
CA THR A 288 3.89 9.30 -17.64
C THR A 288 3.72 9.33 -16.13
N ALA A 289 4.56 8.61 -15.37
CA ALA A 289 4.56 8.67 -13.92
C ALA A 289 4.76 10.10 -13.39
N LEU A 290 5.75 10.83 -13.95
CA LEU A 290 6.06 12.21 -13.56
C LEU A 290 4.97 13.22 -13.94
N SER A 291 4.15 12.94 -14.95
CA SER A 291 2.99 13.78 -15.29
C SER A 291 1.89 13.73 -14.23
N MET A 292 1.87 12.71 -13.37
CA MET A 292 0.91 12.50 -12.30
C MET A 292 1.48 12.87 -10.92
N ALA A 293 2.81 12.72 -10.75
CA ALA A 293 3.57 12.87 -9.52
C ALA A 293 4.95 13.46 -9.83
N HIS A 294 5.03 14.78 -10.09
CA HIS A 294 6.25 15.42 -10.60
C HIS A 294 7.45 15.35 -9.63
N THR A 295 7.20 15.24 -8.32
CA THR A 295 8.22 15.13 -7.27
C THR A 295 8.63 13.67 -6.98
N PHE A 296 8.09 12.68 -7.68
CA PHE A 296 8.38 11.28 -7.40
C PHE A 296 9.82 10.93 -7.82
N THR A 297 10.72 10.93 -6.85
CA THR A 297 12.18 10.84 -7.04
C THR A 297 12.59 9.57 -7.81
N ARG A 298 11.95 8.42 -7.54
CA ARG A 298 12.29 7.16 -8.25
C ARG A 298 12.10 7.25 -9.76
N ALA A 299 11.03 7.91 -10.21
CA ALA A 299 10.79 8.11 -11.64
C ALA A 299 11.74 9.18 -12.23
N GLN A 300 12.10 10.22 -11.45
CA GLN A 300 13.11 11.22 -11.88
C GLN A 300 14.46 10.55 -12.10
N ASP A 301 14.93 9.75 -11.13
CA ASP A 301 16.19 9.02 -11.20
C ASP A 301 16.17 7.99 -12.34
N GLY A 302 15.04 7.28 -12.52
CA GLY A 302 14.85 6.35 -13.63
C GLY A 302 14.95 7.02 -14.99
N LEU A 303 14.25 8.13 -15.18
CA LEU A 303 14.29 8.90 -16.43
C LEU A 303 15.71 9.41 -16.74
N GLN A 304 16.44 9.88 -15.73
CA GLN A 304 17.84 10.31 -15.91
C GLN A 304 18.76 9.17 -16.33
N ARG A 305 18.54 7.95 -15.85
CA ARG A 305 19.35 6.78 -16.24
C ARG A 305 19.14 6.39 -17.69
N VAL A 306 17.89 6.39 -18.16
CA VAL A 306 17.54 5.93 -19.51
C VAL A 306 17.67 7.00 -20.58
N ALA A 307 17.82 8.28 -20.22
CA ALA A 307 18.00 9.41 -21.14
C ALA A 307 19.48 9.63 -21.54
N ARG A 308 20.39 8.86 -20.97
CA ARG A 308 21.85 8.89 -21.28
C ARG A 308 22.15 7.97 -22.44
#